data_28219bf2a60eeb93dffe59ad94851dff
#
_entry.id   28219bf2a60eeb93dffe59ad94851dff
#
_cell.length_a   1.000
_cell.length_b   1.000
_cell.length_c   1.000
_cell.angle_alpha   90.00
_cell.angle_beta   90.00
_cell.angle_gamma   90.00
#
_symmetry.space_group_name_H-M   'P 1'
#
loop_
_entity.id
_entity.type
_entity.pdbx_description
1 polymer ?
#
loop_
_entity_poly.entity_id
_entity_poly.type
_entity_poly.pdbx_seq_one_letter_code
_entity_poly.pdbx_strand_id
1 'polypeptide(L)'
;MCIRDSGEADAAMFEVGPVFLGDAPEDQRTAATGIRHGNMAPREWHGSARQIDVFDARADAEAALAALGVKIGGLQVQSGGAGWFHPGRRGQLVQGRTVLASFGEIHPEIADAYGLRGRVAGFEIHIDDVPMPKSKGSARALLSLSIYQPVTRDFAFIVDSAVTAGDLLKAVKSGAGPLLTCLLYTSPSPRDLST
;
A
#
# COMPACT_ATOMS: atom_id res chain seq x y z
N MET A 1 4.46 28.58 10.36
CA MET A 1 5.82 28.03 10.42
C MET A 1 5.88 26.87 9.42
N CYS A 2 6.67 26.99 8.39
CA CYS A 2 6.73 25.96 7.35
C CYS A 2 7.74 24.90 7.80
N ILE A 3 7.40 23.60 7.72
CA ILE A 3 8.30 22.50 8.08
C ILE A 3 9.62 22.62 7.31
N ARG A 4 9.58 23.11 6.06
CA ARG A 4 10.75 23.39 5.25
C ARG A 4 11.73 24.39 5.90
N ASP A 5 11.21 25.36 6.65
CA ASP A 5 12.01 26.43 7.25
C ASP A 5 12.58 26.04 8.61
N SER A 6 12.12 24.91 9.20
CA SER A 6 12.62 24.39 10.49
C SER A 6 13.89 23.56 10.39
N GLY A 7 14.35 23.26 9.17
CA GLY A 7 15.52 22.42 8.92
C GLY A 7 15.24 20.91 9.05
N GLU A 8 13.98 20.52 9.31
CA GLU A 8 13.60 19.12 9.31
C GLU A 8 13.60 18.56 7.88
N ALA A 9 14.49 17.60 7.66
CA ALA A 9 14.65 16.94 6.37
C ALA A 9 13.63 15.81 6.18
N ASP A 10 13.14 15.23 7.26
CA ASP A 10 12.24 14.08 7.29
C ASP A 10 10.87 14.53 7.81
N ALA A 11 9.81 14.23 7.06
CA ALA A 11 8.46 14.61 7.44
C ALA A 11 7.45 13.48 7.16
N ALA A 12 6.50 13.31 8.07
CA ALA A 12 5.32 12.50 7.87
C ALA A 12 4.10 13.30 8.33
N MET A 13 3.15 13.52 7.44
CA MET A 13 1.97 14.33 7.70
C MET A 13 0.73 13.63 7.16
N PHE A 14 -0.41 13.89 7.78
CA PHE A 14 -1.70 13.40 7.29
C PHE A 14 -2.77 14.47 7.49
N GLU A 15 -3.83 14.35 6.71
CA GLU A 15 -5.03 15.16 6.81
C GLU A 15 -6.26 14.31 6.53
N VAL A 16 -7.36 14.64 7.20
CA VAL A 16 -8.69 14.07 6.93
C VAL A 16 -9.64 15.24 6.75
N GLY A 17 -10.29 15.31 5.61
CA GLY A 17 -11.16 16.43 5.30
C GLY A 17 -12.06 16.19 4.09
N PRO A 18 -12.96 17.13 3.83
CA PRO A 18 -13.82 17.08 2.67
C PRO A 18 -13.05 17.39 1.37
N VAL A 19 -13.38 16.63 0.33
CA VAL A 19 -13.00 16.91 -1.05
C VAL A 19 -14.26 17.16 -1.88
N PHE A 20 -14.17 18.05 -2.84
CA PHE A 20 -15.30 18.46 -3.66
C PHE A 20 -15.06 17.97 -5.09
N LEU A 21 -15.88 17.02 -5.57
CA LEU A 21 -15.79 16.44 -6.91
C LEU A 21 -16.64 17.21 -7.93
N GLY A 22 -17.53 18.08 -7.44
CA GLY A 22 -18.41 18.91 -8.24
C GLY A 22 -19.05 20.02 -7.40
N ASP A 23 -20.06 20.68 -7.96
CA ASP A 23 -20.72 21.83 -7.36
C ASP A 23 -21.94 21.49 -6.51
N ALA A 24 -22.42 20.24 -6.55
CA ALA A 24 -23.57 19.81 -5.80
C ALA A 24 -23.18 19.31 -4.39
N PRO A 25 -24.05 19.45 -3.38
CA PRO A 25 -23.77 18.96 -2.03
C PRO A 25 -23.43 17.46 -1.95
N GLU A 26 -24.03 16.67 -2.82
CA GLU A 26 -23.78 15.23 -2.96
C GLU A 26 -22.40 14.88 -3.57
N ASP A 27 -21.71 15.86 -4.15
CA ASP A 27 -20.36 15.71 -4.70
C ASP A 27 -19.28 15.89 -3.65
N GLN A 28 -19.67 16.26 -2.43
CA GLN A 28 -18.75 16.31 -1.31
C GLN A 28 -18.45 14.89 -0.81
N ARG A 29 -17.15 14.60 -0.68
CA ARG A 29 -16.65 13.31 -0.17
C ARG A 29 -15.68 13.58 0.96
N THR A 30 -15.48 12.57 1.80
CA THR A 30 -14.42 12.60 2.82
C THR A 30 -13.23 11.80 2.35
N ALA A 31 -12.07 12.44 2.36
CA ALA A 31 -10.81 11.77 2.05
C ALA A 31 -9.86 11.84 3.25
N ALA A 32 -9.01 10.81 3.37
CA ALA A 32 -7.85 10.82 4.24
C ALA A 32 -6.62 10.71 3.37
N THR A 33 -5.68 11.62 3.58
CA THR A 33 -4.42 11.66 2.84
C THR A 33 -3.25 11.61 3.79
N GLY A 34 -2.12 11.07 3.32
CA GLY A 34 -0.86 11.13 4.05
C GLY A 34 0.31 11.23 3.10
N ILE A 35 1.32 11.96 3.53
CA ILE A 35 2.56 12.11 2.78
C ILE A 35 3.76 11.88 3.68
N ARG A 36 4.82 11.34 3.09
CA ARG A 36 6.14 11.22 3.67
C ARG A 36 7.19 11.86 2.77
N HIS A 37 8.18 12.48 3.38
CA HIS A 37 9.34 13.07 2.71
C HIS A 37 10.60 12.72 3.48
N GLY A 38 11.72 12.52 2.78
CA GLY A 38 13.02 12.26 3.38
C GLY A 38 13.29 10.78 3.69
N ASN A 39 13.68 10.47 4.91
CA ASN A 39 14.02 9.12 5.32
C ASN A 39 12.89 8.50 6.16
N MET A 40 12.69 7.19 6.00
CA MET A 40 11.76 6.43 6.84
C MET A 40 12.30 6.27 8.27
N ALA A 41 13.60 6.13 8.39
CA ALA A 41 14.30 6.04 9.68
C ALA A 41 15.59 6.84 9.63
N PRO A 42 15.99 7.50 10.72
CA PRO A 42 17.29 8.14 10.81
C PRO A 42 18.42 7.09 10.73
N ARG A 43 19.63 7.58 10.48
CA ARG A 43 20.82 6.71 10.57
C ARG A 43 21.06 6.33 12.02
N GLU A 44 21.07 5.04 12.29
CA GLU A 44 21.31 4.48 13.61
C GLU A 44 22.55 3.56 13.60
N TRP A 45 23.04 3.17 14.78
CA TRP A 45 24.22 2.31 14.93
C TRP A 45 24.03 0.91 14.30
N HIS A 46 22.79 0.44 14.19
CA HIS A 46 22.43 -0.88 13.64
C HIS A 46 21.91 -0.83 12.20
N GLY A 47 21.80 0.36 11.59
CA GLY A 47 21.29 0.50 10.24
C GLY A 47 21.66 1.82 9.57
N SER A 48 21.68 1.79 8.23
CA SER A 48 21.79 2.99 7.41
C SER A 48 20.42 3.67 7.29
N ALA A 49 20.42 4.99 7.13
CA ALA A 49 19.21 5.71 6.75
C ALA A 49 18.62 5.13 5.46
N ARG A 50 17.31 4.86 5.45
CA ARG A 50 16.57 4.40 4.28
C ARG A 50 15.63 5.51 3.81
N GLN A 51 15.80 5.92 2.57
CA GLN A 51 14.85 6.84 1.96
C GLN A 51 13.47 6.20 1.83
N ILE A 52 12.45 7.05 1.94
CA ILE A 52 11.07 6.64 1.70
C ILE A 52 10.87 6.23 0.25
N ASP A 53 9.91 5.34 0.02
CA ASP A 53 9.51 4.91 -1.31
C ASP A 53 7.98 4.71 -1.43
N VAL A 54 7.55 4.28 -2.61
CA VAL A 54 6.15 4.02 -2.90
C VAL A 54 5.54 2.92 -1.99
N PHE A 55 6.36 2.00 -1.51
CA PHE A 55 5.87 0.91 -0.64
C PHE A 55 5.59 1.41 0.78
N ASP A 56 6.26 2.46 1.24
CA ASP A 56 5.93 3.12 2.51
C ASP A 56 4.56 3.78 2.45
N ALA A 57 4.27 4.50 1.37
CA ALA A 57 2.95 5.10 1.15
C ALA A 57 1.84 4.03 1.05
N ARG A 58 2.13 2.91 0.39
CA ARG A 58 1.22 1.77 0.36
C ARG A 58 0.98 1.19 1.75
N ALA A 59 2.04 0.98 2.54
CA ALA A 59 1.92 0.44 3.88
C ALA A 59 1.09 1.34 4.80
N ASP A 60 1.26 2.67 4.70
CA ASP A 60 0.44 3.64 5.43
C ASP A 60 -1.04 3.57 5.02
N ALA A 61 -1.32 3.48 3.71
CA ALA A 61 -2.68 3.31 3.21
C ALA A 61 -3.32 2.00 3.70
N GLU A 62 -2.59 0.90 3.65
CA GLU A 62 -3.05 -0.40 4.15
C GLU A 62 -3.30 -0.36 5.67
N ALA A 63 -2.43 0.29 6.45
CA ALA A 63 -2.61 0.46 7.88
C ALA A 63 -3.86 1.28 8.22
N ALA A 64 -4.09 2.38 7.50
CA ALA A 64 -5.28 3.21 7.67
C ALA A 64 -6.57 2.45 7.29
N LEU A 65 -6.57 1.72 6.17
CA LEU A 65 -7.70 0.87 5.77
C LEU A 65 -7.96 -0.26 6.78
N ALA A 66 -6.90 -0.86 7.35
CA ALA A 66 -7.05 -1.86 8.40
C ALA A 66 -7.70 -1.28 9.66
N ALA A 67 -7.34 -0.06 10.04
CA ALA A 67 -7.96 0.65 11.16
C ALA A 67 -9.45 0.93 10.92
N LEU A 68 -9.85 1.16 9.66
CA LEU A 68 -11.25 1.27 9.25
C LEU A 68 -11.98 -0.09 9.15
N GLY A 69 -11.29 -1.20 9.45
CA GLY A 69 -11.89 -2.53 9.46
C GLY A 69 -11.83 -3.29 8.13
N VAL A 70 -11.11 -2.77 7.14
CA VAL A 70 -10.91 -3.47 5.86
C VAL A 70 -9.95 -4.64 6.03
N LYS A 71 -10.29 -5.79 5.46
CA LYS A 71 -9.41 -6.97 5.46
C LYS A 71 -8.34 -6.81 4.37
N ILE A 72 -7.12 -6.50 4.77
CA ILE A 72 -6.00 -6.24 3.84
C ILE A 72 -5.71 -7.42 2.90
N GLY A 73 -5.83 -8.66 3.39
CA GLY A 73 -5.63 -9.86 2.56
C GLY A 73 -6.62 -10.04 1.40
N GLY A 74 -7.71 -9.26 1.38
CA GLY A 74 -8.70 -9.24 0.29
C GLY A 74 -8.49 -8.10 -0.72
N LEU A 75 -7.54 -7.20 -0.47
CA LEU A 75 -7.21 -6.10 -1.37
C LEU A 75 -6.36 -6.59 -2.54
N GLN A 76 -6.62 -6.02 -3.69
CA GLN A 76 -5.80 -6.19 -4.89
C GLN A 76 -5.07 -4.89 -5.18
N VAL A 77 -3.80 -5.01 -5.60
CA VAL A 77 -3.03 -3.88 -6.10
C VAL A 77 -3.19 -3.84 -7.61
N GLN A 78 -3.62 -2.71 -8.13
CA GLN A 78 -3.74 -2.47 -9.57
C GLN A 78 -2.85 -1.27 -9.97
N SER A 79 -2.37 -1.29 -11.19
CA SER A 79 -1.73 -0.13 -11.80
C SER A 79 -2.78 0.95 -12.05
N GLY A 80 -2.41 2.20 -11.78
CA GLY A 80 -3.32 3.33 -11.91
C GLY A 80 -3.10 4.34 -10.79
N GLY A 81 -4.00 5.28 -10.66
CA GLY A 81 -3.94 6.33 -9.65
C GLY A 81 -4.00 7.72 -10.25
N ALA A 82 -4.10 8.70 -9.36
CA ALA A 82 -4.26 10.11 -9.73
C ALA A 82 -3.08 10.66 -10.52
N GLY A 83 -3.34 11.70 -11.31
CA GLY A 83 -2.35 12.31 -12.20
C GLY A 83 -1.20 13.03 -11.49
N TRP A 84 -1.36 13.33 -10.22
CA TRP A 84 -0.30 13.95 -9.40
C TRP A 84 0.75 12.95 -8.88
N PHE A 85 0.54 11.66 -9.05
CA PHE A 85 1.55 10.64 -8.78
C PHE A 85 2.42 10.36 -10.00
N HIS A 86 3.65 9.97 -9.75
CA HIS A 86 4.59 9.55 -10.78
C HIS A 86 4.03 8.37 -11.59
N PRO A 87 4.00 8.42 -12.93
CA PRO A 87 3.30 7.43 -13.75
C PRO A 87 3.79 5.99 -13.58
N GLY A 88 5.08 5.79 -13.30
CA GLY A 88 5.68 4.47 -13.10
C GLY A 88 5.81 4.01 -11.65
N ARG A 89 5.40 4.85 -10.67
CA ARG A 89 5.57 4.55 -9.23
C ARG A 89 4.30 4.91 -8.47
N ARG A 90 3.19 4.35 -8.92
CA ARG A 90 1.87 4.53 -8.32
C ARG A 90 1.04 3.27 -8.45
N GLY A 91 0.04 3.15 -7.60
CA GLY A 91 -0.91 2.06 -7.62
C GLY A 91 -2.19 2.41 -6.90
N GLN A 92 -3.14 1.49 -6.98
CA GLN A 92 -4.43 1.59 -6.31
C GLN A 92 -4.68 0.33 -5.50
N LEU A 93 -5.29 0.49 -4.33
CA LEU A 93 -5.81 -0.59 -3.51
C LEU A 93 -7.30 -0.75 -3.81
N VAL A 94 -7.65 -1.91 -4.33
CA VAL A 94 -8.99 -2.18 -4.85
C VAL A 94 -9.62 -3.35 -4.11
N GLN A 95 -10.89 -3.22 -3.76
CA GLN A 95 -11.72 -4.30 -3.24
C GLN A 95 -12.87 -4.59 -4.19
N GLY A 96 -12.80 -5.73 -4.88
CA GLY A 96 -13.74 -6.04 -5.94
C GLY A 96 -13.58 -5.09 -7.13
N ARG A 97 -14.53 -4.17 -7.31
CA ARG A 97 -14.49 -3.13 -8.36
C ARG A 97 -14.25 -1.73 -7.80
N THR A 98 -14.25 -1.57 -6.49
CA THR A 98 -14.16 -0.26 -5.83
C THR A 98 -12.70 0.04 -5.49
N VAL A 99 -12.23 1.21 -5.91
CA VAL A 99 -10.92 1.75 -5.52
C VAL A 99 -11.09 2.37 -4.14
N LEU A 100 -10.40 1.85 -3.13
CA LEU A 100 -10.45 2.35 -1.76
C LEU A 100 -9.34 3.37 -1.49
N ALA A 101 -8.19 3.20 -2.11
CA ALA A 101 -7.07 4.11 -1.96
C ALA A 101 -6.21 4.17 -3.23
N SER A 102 -5.59 5.32 -3.43
CA SER A 102 -4.51 5.51 -4.39
C SER A 102 -3.23 5.84 -3.64
N PHE A 103 -2.09 5.37 -4.10
CA PHE A 103 -0.80 5.64 -3.48
C PHE A 103 0.29 5.78 -4.54
N GLY A 104 1.35 6.48 -4.22
CA GLY A 104 2.45 6.67 -5.17
C GLY A 104 3.52 7.65 -4.69
N GLU A 105 4.59 7.75 -5.46
CA GLU A 105 5.50 8.89 -5.38
C GLU A 105 4.84 10.10 -6.05
N ILE A 106 4.96 11.27 -5.44
CA ILE A 106 4.46 12.52 -6.03
C ILE A 106 5.25 12.82 -7.30
N HIS A 107 4.55 13.36 -8.32
CA HIS A 107 5.19 13.72 -9.57
C HIS A 107 6.32 14.75 -9.34
N PRO A 108 7.52 14.56 -9.91
CA PRO A 108 8.66 15.45 -9.67
C PRO A 108 8.37 16.93 -9.90
N GLU A 109 7.64 17.26 -10.97
CA GLU A 109 7.26 18.65 -11.26
C GLU A 109 6.41 19.27 -10.13
N ILE A 110 5.54 18.49 -9.50
CA ILE A 110 4.74 18.96 -8.37
C ILE A 110 5.64 19.14 -7.15
N ALA A 111 6.50 18.16 -6.85
CA ALA A 111 7.44 18.28 -5.75
C ALA A 111 8.34 19.51 -5.90
N ASP A 112 8.86 19.75 -7.10
CA ASP A 112 9.70 20.91 -7.42
C ASP A 112 8.93 22.23 -7.27
N ALA A 113 7.66 22.29 -7.69
CA ALA A 113 6.81 23.47 -7.52
C ALA A 113 6.62 23.86 -6.05
N TYR A 114 6.61 22.86 -5.15
CA TYR A 114 6.59 23.08 -3.70
C TYR A 114 7.99 23.23 -3.08
N GLY A 115 9.05 23.21 -3.89
CA GLY A 115 10.44 23.34 -3.45
C GLY A 115 10.93 22.15 -2.62
N LEU A 116 10.31 20.97 -2.76
CA LEU A 116 10.71 19.75 -2.09
C LEU A 116 11.82 19.05 -2.88
N ARG A 117 12.90 18.70 -2.21
CA ARG A 117 14.02 17.98 -2.81
C ARG A 117 14.00 16.53 -2.36
N GLY A 118 14.16 15.60 -3.31
CA GLY A 118 14.14 14.18 -3.03
C GLY A 118 12.76 13.56 -3.25
N ARG A 119 12.58 12.35 -2.73
CA ARG A 119 11.33 11.61 -2.91
C ARG A 119 10.28 12.09 -1.93
N VAL A 120 9.07 12.23 -2.46
CA VAL A 120 7.85 12.43 -1.68
C VAL A 120 6.90 11.31 -2.07
N ALA A 121 6.44 10.56 -1.11
CA ALA A 121 5.47 9.48 -1.35
C ALA A 121 4.22 9.74 -0.51
N GLY A 122 3.06 9.37 -1.04
CA GLY A 122 1.81 9.62 -0.34
C GLY A 122 0.68 8.71 -0.79
N PHE A 123 -0.41 8.80 -0.07
CA PHE A 123 -1.64 8.07 -0.36
C PHE A 123 -2.86 8.96 -0.16
N GLU A 124 -3.95 8.57 -0.79
CA GLU A 124 -5.29 9.13 -0.59
C GLU A 124 -6.29 7.97 -0.46
N ILE A 125 -7.13 8.04 0.56
CA ILE A 125 -8.20 7.08 0.83
C ILE A 125 -9.53 7.79 0.67
N HIS A 126 -10.44 7.20 -0.11
CA HIS A 126 -11.83 7.63 -0.23
C HIS A 126 -12.63 6.98 0.89
N ILE A 127 -12.79 7.68 2.01
CA ILE A 127 -13.41 7.12 3.24
C ILE A 127 -14.85 6.68 2.99
N ASP A 128 -15.60 7.43 2.20
CA ASP A 128 -17.01 7.13 1.92
C ASP A 128 -17.19 5.85 1.08
N ASP A 129 -16.16 5.44 0.36
CA ASP A 129 -16.17 4.20 -0.43
C ASP A 129 -15.73 2.97 0.38
N VAL A 130 -15.23 3.18 1.62
CA VAL A 130 -14.81 2.09 2.50
C VAL A 130 -16.05 1.37 3.05
N PRO A 131 -16.21 0.06 2.79
CA PRO A 131 -17.36 -0.66 3.27
C PRO A 131 -17.35 -0.72 4.81
N MET A 132 -18.44 -0.25 5.42
CA MET A 132 -18.61 -0.35 6.86
C MET A 132 -18.52 -1.80 7.31
N PRO A 133 -17.68 -2.13 8.31
CA PRO A 133 -17.57 -3.49 8.80
C PRO A 133 -18.92 -3.92 9.38
N LYS A 134 -19.46 -5.02 8.85
CA LYS A 134 -20.65 -5.63 9.45
C LYS A 134 -20.28 -6.13 10.83
N SER A 135 -20.84 -5.52 11.88
CA SER A 135 -20.63 -5.99 13.25
C SER A 135 -21.12 -7.43 13.37
N LYS A 136 -20.21 -8.35 13.63
CA LYS A 136 -20.53 -9.76 13.95
C LYS A 136 -20.68 -9.99 15.45
N GLY A 137 -20.89 -8.93 16.24
CA GLY A 137 -20.85 -8.96 17.69
C GLY A 137 -19.43 -9.07 18.23
N SER A 138 -19.29 -9.22 19.54
CA SER A 138 -18.01 -9.35 20.26
C SER A 138 -17.48 -10.80 20.30
N ALA A 139 -18.29 -11.77 19.85
CA ALA A 139 -17.90 -13.18 19.86
C ALA A 139 -16.81 -13.48 18.83
N ARG A 140 -15.69 -14.01 19.28
CA ARG A 140 -14.65 -14.56 18.40
C ARG A 140 -15.00 -16.03 18.06
N ALA A 141 -14.68 -16.44 16.85
CA ALA A 141 -14.79 -17.85 16.49
C ALA A 141 -13.90 -18.71 17.39
N LEU A 142 -14.35 -19.93 17.72
CA LEU A 142 -13.53 -20.90 18.42
C LEU A 142 -12.24 -21.14 17.63
N LEU A 143 -11.14 -21.28 18.35
CA LEU A 143 -9.86 -21.66 17.76
C LEU A 143 -9.96 -23.07 17.19
N SER A 144 -9.77 -23.20 15.88
CA SER A 144 -9.69 -24.49 15.20
C SER A 144 -8.24 -24.72 14.79
N LEU A 145 -7.57 -25.60 15.51
CA LEU A 145 -6.21 -25.97 15.18
C LEU A 145 -6.21 -27.06 14.11
N SER A 146 -5.27 -26.97 13.17
CA SER A 146 -5.01 -28.03 12.21
C SER A 146 -4.40 -29.24 12.92
N ILE A 147 -4.88 -30.42 12.59
CA ILE A 147 -4.27 -31.69 13.03
C ILE A 147 -3.01 -32.04 12.24
N TYR A 148 -2.76 -31.34 11.13
CA TYR A 148 -1.61 -31.56 10.28
C TYR A 148 -0.47 -30.63 10.69
N GLN A 149 0.75 -31.17 10.60
CA GLN A 149 1.96 -30.35 10.76
C GLN A 149 2.17 -29.47 9.53
N PRO A 150 2.64 -28.21 9.71
CA PRO A 150 2.95 -27.35 8.58
C PRO A 150 4.16 -27.88 7.80
N VAL A 151 4.06 -27.83 6.48
CA VAL A 151 5.14 -28.21 5.55
C VAL A 151 5.47 -26.98 4.72
N THR A 152 6.75 -26.60 4.70
CA THR A 152 7.26 -25.54 3.84
C THR A 152 7.75 -26.12 2.52
N ARG A 153 7.40 -25.48 1.42
CA ARG A 153 7.84 -25.84 0.07
C ARG A 153 8.21 -24.58 -0.70
N ASP A 154 9.30 -24.65 -1.43
CA ASP A 154 9.75 -23.61 -2.35
C ASP A 154 9.40 -24.01 -3.77
N PHE A 155 8.88 -23.05 -4.53
CA PHE A 155 8.55 -23.21 -5.94
C PHE A 155 9.17 -22.07 -6.72
N ALA A 156 9.83 -22.38 -7.82
CA ALA A 156 10.34 -21.41 -8.76
C ALA A 156 9.53 -21.50 -10.06
N PHE A 157 9.10 -20.34 -10.56
CA PHE A 157 8.33 -20.25 -11.79
C PHE A 157 9.04 -19.32 -12.78
N ILE A 158 9.10 -19.75 -14.03
CA ILE A 158 9.48 -18.89 -15.15
C ILE A 158 8.17 -18.45 -15.81
N VAL A 159 7.92 -17.16 -15.82
CA VAL A 159 6.69 -16.57 -16.35
C VAL A 159 7.03 -15.46 -17.35
N ASP A 160 6.10 -15.17 -18.25
CA ASP A 160 6.23 -14.03 -19.15
C ASP A 160 6.29 -12.72 -18.38
N SER A 161 7.03 -11.75 -18.90
CA SER A 161 7.18 -10.42 -18.30
C SER A 161 5.87 -9.64 -18.18
N ALA A 162 4.85 -10.01 -18.94
CA ALA A 162 3.51 -9.44 -18.84
C ALA A 162 2.72 -9.94 -17.61
N VAL A 163 3.13 -11.06 -17.01
CA VAL A 163 2.46 -11.62 -15.83
C VAL A 163 2.89 -10.86 -14.58
N THR A 164 1.93 -10.25 -13.90
CA THR A 164 2.23 -9.54 -12.66
C THR A 164 2.44 -10.50 -11.48
N ALA A 165 3.25 -10.08 -10.51
CA ALA A 165 3.41 -10.84 -9.26
C ALA A 165 2.06 -11.07 -8.54
N GLY A 166 1.14 -10.12 -8.64
CA GLY A 166 -0.22 -10.24 -8.09
C GLY A 166 -1.03 -11.36 -8.75
N ASP A 167 -0.93 -11.51 -10.06
CA ASP A 167 -1.63 -12.58 -10.80
C ASP A 167 -1.05 -13.94 -10.45
N LEU A 168 0.27 -14.05 -10.35
CA LEU A 168 0.95 -15.28 -9.91
C LEU A 168 0.51 -15.68 -8.50
N LEU A 169 0.54 -14.75 -7.54
CA LEU A 169 0.10 -15.00 -6.17
C LEU A 169 -1.37 -15.41 -6.10
N LYS A 170 -2.23 -14.80 -6.91
CA LYS A 170 -3.65 -15.15 -7.01
C LYS A 170 -3.83 -16.58 -7.54
N ALA A 171 -3.12 -16.94 -8.59
CA ALA A 171 -3.16 -18.28 -9.17
C ALA A 171 -2.70 -19.34 -8.17
N VAL A 172 -1.59 -19.10 -7.46
CA VAL A 172 -1.07 -20.01 -6.44
C VAL A 172 -2.06 -20.16 -5.29
N LYS A 173 -2.63 -19.06 -4.77
CA LYS A 173 -3.64 -19.11 -3.71
C LYS A 173 -4.88 -19.89 -4.12
N SER A 174 -5.33 -19.69 -5.36
CA SER A 174 -6.48 -20.41 -5.90
C SER A 174 -6.22 -21.91 -6.05
N GLY A 175 -5.03 -22.29 -6.55
CA GLY A 175 -4.65 -23.68 -6.76
C GLY A 175 -4.38 -24.43 -5.45
N ALA A 176 -3.77 -23.79 -4.47
CA ALA A 176 -3.46 -24.42 -3.19
C ALA A 176 -4.67 -24.54 -2.24
N GLY A 177 -5.69 -23.71 -2.45
CA GLY A 177 -6.94 -23.76 -1.68
C GLY A 177 -6.77 -23.56 -0.17
N PRO A 178 -7.66 -24.17 0.67
CA PRO A 178 -7.70 -23.90 2.11
C PRO A 178 -6.51 -24.47 2.90
N LEU A 179 -5.69 -25.30 2.29
CA LEU A 179 -4.49 -25.87 2.94
C LEU A 179 -3.33 -24.86 2.98
N LEU A 180 -3.39 -23.80 2.18
CA LEU A 180 -2.36 -22.77 2.17
C LEU A 180 -2.53 -21.85 3.38
N THR A 181 -1.59 -21.89 4.31
CA THR A 181 -1.60 -21.02 5.50
C THR A 181 -0.82 -19.73 5.29
N CYS A 182 0.31 -19.79 4.58
CA CYS A 182 1.16 -18.66 4.32
C CYS A 182 1.80 -18.79 2.93
N LEU A 183 2.00 -17.66 2.27
CA LEU A 183 2.70 -17.57 1.00
C LEU A 183 3.64 -16.36 1.06
N LEU A 184 4.93 -16.64 0.91
CA LEU A 184 5.96 -15.61 0.78
C LEU A 184 6.37 -15.52 -0.69
N TYR A 185 6.40 -14.30 -1.21
CA TYR A 185 6.92 -14.03 -2.54
C TYR A 185 8.34 -13.47 -2.40
N THR A 186 9.29 -14.10 -3.07
CA THR A 186 10.66 -13.63 -3.18
C THR A 186 11.03 -13.51 -4.66
N SER A 187 11.69 -12.43 -5.03
CA SER A 187 12.33 -12.32 -6.34
C SER A 187 13.70 -12.98 -6.27
N PRO A 188 14.13 -13.74 -7.28
CA PRO A 188 15.47 -14.31 -7.29
C PRO A 188 16.52 -13.19 -7.21
N SER A 189 17.53 -13.42 -6.38
CA SER A 189 18.70 -12.55 -6.33
C SER A 189 19.46 -12.62 -7.64
N PRO A 190 20.14 -11.55 -8.09
CA PRO A 190 21.04 -11.62 -9.25
C PRO A 190 22.10 -12.72 -9.14
N ARG A 191 22.42 -13.18 -7.92
CA ARG A 191 23.34 -14.31 -7.69
C ARG A 191 22.72 -15.67 -8.03
N ASP A 192 21.40 -15.80 -7.97
CA ASP A 192 20.68 -17.04 -8.27
C ASP A 192 20.47 -17.24 -9.76
N LEU A 193 20.75 -16.21 -10.58
CA LEU A 193 20.64 -16.24 -12.04
C LEU A 193 21.98 -16.55 -12.74
N SER A 194 23.06 -16.72 -11.98
CA SER A 194 24.41 -17.02 -12.49
C SER A 194 24.69 -18.53 -12.45
N THR A 195 23.99 -19.31 -13.28
CA THR A 195 24.36 -20.70 -13.62
C THR A 195 24.50 -20.81 -15.12
#